data_63de91e771c4288c23e3861200a52839
#
_entry.id   63de91e771c4288c23e3861200a52839
#
_cell.length_a   1.000
_cell.length_b   1.000
_cell.length_c   1.000
_cell.angle_alpha   90.00
_cell.angle_beta   90.00
_cell.angle_gamma   90.00
#
_symmetry.space_group_name_H-M   'P 1'
#
loop_
_entity.id
_entity.type
_entity.pdbx_description
1 polymer ?
#
loop_
_entity_poly.entity_id
_entity_poly.type
_entity_poly.pdbx_seq_one_letter_code
_entity_poly.pdbx_strand_id
1 'polypeptide(L)'
;MKPRNKFEKAVLAQSKSLRPITKRQMDWAFRECIDHYTYRLPKGRTTCMDYGHGWLMAEPSDSCTCPKCGARLKVRQTFERKLPQKQYFTVLTTSGEYQVLRKFLLVVEMEKGCKAKPYSLEIGQYWWNAQGRMAVVGIQRVLGRYIDTFSFGSPLAVRSDNAAYRHIAYSPIYPKSKVLDVLRRNGFDGDFHDIVPTRLIPALLSDSRAETLMKAGQYPMLHHYLTSRFDMERYWASVKICIRNGYTISDGSMWCDTIDLLRHFGKDTNSPKYVCPSDLKSEHDKLVARRNRQRERERTEQQRMKAIEDEKNYLKTKGMFFGLAFSDNLILVKVIESVEEMETEGRLMHHCVGGYHNRKNSLILSARIDGRRIETVEVSLKTFEVVQCRGVCNENTEY
;
A
#
# COMPACT_ATOMS: atom_id res chain seq x y z
N MET A 1 -19.24 23.24 -13.01
CA MET A 1 -18.65 24.57 -12.70
C MET A 1 -18.48 25.34 -14.02
N LYS A 2 -18.47 26.68 -13.98
CA LYS A 2 -18.12 27.49 -15.17
C LYS A 2 -16.60 27.38 -15.41
N PRO A 3 -16.14 27.37 -16.67
CA PRO A 3 -14.72 27.37 -17.02
C PRO A 3 -14.02 28.63 -16.47
N ARG A 4 -12.83 28.46 -15.87
CA ARG A 4 -12.08 29.53 -15.19
C ARG A 4 -11.03 30.20 -16.08
N ASN A 5 -10.58 29.52 -17.13
CA ASN A 5 -9.50 29.95 -18.00
C ASN A 5 -9.74 29.58 -19.48
N LYS A 6 -8.88 30.07 -20.39
CA LYS A 6 -8.97 29.79 -21.82
C LYS A 6 -8.91 28.30 -22.16
N PHE A 7 -8.04 27.54 -21.48
CA PHE A 7 -7.89 26.10 -21.69
C PHE A 7 -9.19 25.34 -21.34
N GLU A 8 -9.77 25.59 -20.15
CA GLU A 8 -11.03 24.97 -19.76
C GLU A 8 -12.21 25.34 -20.67
N LYS A 9 -12.24 26.59 -21.21
CA LYS A 9 -13.23 27.01 -22.18
C LYS A 9 -13.11 26.23 -23.49
N ALA A 10 -11.89 26.10 -24.02
CA ALA A 10 -11.60 25.34 -25.23
C ALA A 10 -11.94 23.86 -25.07
N VAL A 11 -11.52 23.24 -23.96
CA VAL A 11 -11.82 21.84 -23.64
C VAL A 11 -13.33 21.60 -23.54
N LEU A 12 -14.08 22.46 -22.85
CA LEU A 12 -15.55 22.32 -22.76
C LEU A 12 -16.23 22.45 -24.11
N ALA A 13 -15.77 23.34 -24.97
CA ALA A 13 -16.29 23.48 -26.32
C ALA A 13 -16.04 22.22 -27.17
N GLN A 14 -14.79 21.70 -27.15
CA GLN A 14 -14.43 20.48 -27.88
C GLN A 14 -15.10 19.21 -27.28
N SER A 15 -15.35 19.17 -25.97
CA SER A 15 -16.07 18.08 -25.32
C SER A 15 -17.46 17.86 -25.94
N LYS A 16 -18.15 18.93 -26.33
CA LYS A 16 -19.48 18.87 -26.96
C LYS A 16 -19.44 18.33 -28.39
N SER A 17 -18.31 18.45 -29.08
CA SER A 17 -18.12 17.98 -30.45
C SER A 17 -17.50 16.58 -30.58
N LEU A 18 -17.19 15.92 -29.45
CA LEU A 18 -16.70 14.56 -29.48
C LEU A 18 -17.71 13.59 -30.07
N ARG A 19 -17.23 12.76 -30.99
CA ARG A 19 -18.07 11.72 -31.58
C ARG A 19 -18.57 10.74 -30.55
N PRO A 20 -19.78 10.22 -30.63
CA PRO A 20 -20.27 9.14 -29.79
C PRO A 20 -19.33 7.94 -29.81
N ILE A 21 -19.46 7.07 -28.80
CA ILE A 21 -18.77 5.78 -28.78
C ILE A 21 -19.18 4.94 -29.99
N THR A 22 -18.23 4.29 -30.64
CA THR A 22 -18.50 3.45 -31.82
C THR A 22 -19.10 2.10 -31.40
N LYS A 23 -19.85 1.49 -32.32
CA LYS A 23 -20.35 0.11 -32.11
C LYS A 23 -19.23 -0.87 -31.73
N ARG A 24 -18.07 -0.77 -32.40
CA ARG A 24 -16.91 -1.63 -32.11
C ARG A 24 -16.38 -1.47 -30.68
N GLN A 25 -16.36 -0.25 -30.16
CA GLN A 25 -15.98 0.02 -28.76
C GLN A 25 -17.02 -0.52 -27.78
N MET A 26 -18.31 -0.40 -28.12
CA MET A 26 -19.40 -0.96 -27.32
C MET A 26 -19.36 -2.49 -27.30
N ASP A 27 -19.18 -3.12 -28.46
CA ASP A 27 -19.09 -4.57 -28.59
C ASP A 27 -17.88 -5.13 -27.78
N TRP A 28 -16.75 -4.42 -27.81
CA TRP A 28 -15.59 -4.75 -26.99
C TRP A 28 -15.90 -4.60 -25.49
N ALA A 29 -16.49 -3.49 -25.10
CA ALA A 29 -16.82 -3.26 -23.68
C ALA A 29 -17.79 -4.34 -23.14
N PHE A 30 -18.81 -4.71 -23.94
CA PHE A 30 -19.70 -5.81 -23.60
C PHE A 30 -18.96 -7.12 -23.43
N ARG A 31 -18.02 -7.45 -24.34
CA ARG A 31 -17.32 -8.73 -24.32
C ARG A 31 -16.25 -8.84 -23.22
N GLU A 32 -15.52 -7.74 -22.93
CA GLU A 32 -14.34 -7.80 -22.09
C GLU A 32 -14.53 -7.21 -20.68
N CYS A 33 -15.59 -6.39 -20.49
CA CYS A 33 -15.70 -5.63 -19.24
C CYS A 33 -16.75 -6.17 -18.26
N ILE A 34 -17.52 -7.18 -18.65
CA ILE A 34 -18.54 -7.82 -17.81
C ILE A 34 -18.35 -9.31 -17.77
N ASP A 35 -18.99 -9.97 -16.81
CA ASP A 35 -19.04 -11.40 -16.73
C ASP A 35 -20.15 -11.97 -17.63
N HIS A 36 -19.84 -13.10 -18.28
CA HIS A 36 -20.75 -13.81 -19.18
C HIS A 36 -21.23 -15.11 -18.51
N TYR A 37 -22.54 -15.23 -18.32
CA TYR A 37 -23.14 -16.34 -17.62
C TYR A 37 -24.15 -17.10 -18.46
N THR A 38 -24.26 -18.39 -18.14
CA THR A 38 -25.45 -19.18 -18.42
C THR A 38 -26.13 -19.59 -17.12
N TYR A 39 -27.45 -19.54 -17.09
CA TYR A 39 -28.25 -19.95 -15.96
C TYR A 39 -28.81 -21.34 -16.19
N ARG A 40 -28.43 -22.29 -15.34
CA ARG A 40 -28.83 -23.69 -15.39
C ARG A 40 -29.81 -24.02 -14.28
N LEU A 41 -30.90 -24.69 -14.65
CA LEU A 41 -31.88 -25.27 -13.70
C LEU A 41 -31.46 -26.71 -13.30
N PRO A 42 -31.94 -27.25 -12.17
CA PRO A 42 -31.56 -28.57 -11.68
C PRO A 42 -31.75 -29.71 -12.69
N LYS A 43 -32.77 -29.62 -13.54
CA LYS A 43 -33.04 -30.62 -14.63
C LYS A 43 -32.23 -30.38 -15.92
N GLY A 44 -31.15 -29.57 -15.86
CA GLY A 44 -30.25 -29.33 -17.00
C GLY A 44 -30.73 -28.29 -18.02
N ARG A 45 -31.93 -27.75 -17.88
CA ARG A 45 -32.39 -26.63 -18.74
C ARG A 45 -31.53 -25.40 -18.50
N THR A 46 -30.82 -24.99 -19.57
CA THR A 46 -29.78 -23.97 -19.50
C THR A 46 -30.14 -22.80 -20.42
N THR A 47 -29.83 -21.57 -20.05
CA THR A 47 -30.13 -20.37 -20.84
C THR A 47 -28.91 -19.43 -20.85
N CYS A 48 -28.45 -19.06 -22.05
CA CYS A 48 -27.44 -18.04 -22.25
C CYS A 48 -27.99 -16.66 -21.87
N MET A 49 -27.34 -15.98 -20.98
CA MET A 49 -27.77 -14.63 -20.54
C MET A 49 -27.37 -13.55 -21.54
N ASP A 50 -26.40 -13.80 -22.43
CA ASP A 50 -25.99 -12.85 -23.48
C ASP A 50 -26.97 -12.80 -24.64
N TYR A 51 -27.46 -13.99 -25.06
CA TYR A 51 -28.25 -14.13 -26.31
C TYR A 51 -29.69 -14.59 -26.07
N GLY A 52 -29.99 -15.08 -24.87
CA GLY A 52 -31.32 -15.60 -24.54
C GLY A 52 -31.58 -17.03 -25.03
N HIS A 53 -30.62 -17.68 -25.75
CA HIS A 53 -30.79 -19.03 -26.27
C HIS A 53 -30.82 -20.06 -25.15
N GLY A 54 -31.79 -20.98 -25.21
CA GLY A 54 -31.97 -22.08 -24.30
C GLY A 54 -31.59 -23.42 -24.91
N TRP A 55 -30.94 -24.30 -24.13
CA TRP A 55 -30.61 -25.69 -24.51
C TRP A 55 -30.62 -26.60 -23.28
N LEU A 56 -30.44 -27.88 -23.49
CA LEU A 56 -30.30 -28.87 -22.44
C LEU A 56 -28.81 -29.20 -22.21
N MET A 57 -28.33 -29.05 -21.00
CA MET A 57 -26.99 -29.44 -20.55
C MET A 57 -27.17 -30.58 -19.53
N ALA A 58 -26.92 -31.84 -19.96
CA ALA A 58 -27.16 -33.01 -19.15
C ALA A 58 -26.30 -33.02 -17.88
N GLU A 59 -24.99 -32.80 -18.02
CA GLU A 59 -24.06 -32.83 -16.91
C GLU A 59 -23.75 -31.40 -16.38
N PRO A 60 -23.63 -31.22 -15.06
CA PRO A 60 -23.16 -29.99 -14.48
C PRO A 60 -21.71 -29.70 -14.90
N SER A 61 -21.41 -28.44 -15.20
CA SER A 61 -20.06 -27.95 -15.49
C SER A 61 -19.93 -26.50 -14.98
N ASP A 62 -18.73 -26.05 -14.65
CA ASP A 62 -18.47 -24.66 -14.21
C ASP A 62 -18.45 -23.67 -15.39
N SER A 63 -18.24 -24.18 -16.59
CA SER A 63 -18.22 -23.35 -17.81
C SER A 63 -18.75 -24.11 -19.01
N CYS A 64 -19.29 -23.38 -19.99
CA CYS A 64 -19.73 -23.97 -21.26
C CYS A 64 -19.62 -22.95 -22.40
N THR A 65 -19.80 -23.40 -23.62
CA THR A 65 -19.92 -22.53 -24.79
C THR A 65 -21.37 -22.51 -25.27
N CYS A 66 -21.93 -21.34 -25.50
CA CYS A 66 -23.29 -21.23 -26.04
C CYS A 66 -23.33 -21.77 -27.47
N PRO A 67 -24.20 -22.74 -27.78
CA PRO A 67 -24.27 -23.32 -29.13
C PRO A 67 -24.78 -22.33 -30.19
N LYS A 68 -25.41 -21.23 -29.78
CA LYS A 68 -25.97 -20.24 -30.70
C LYS A 68 -25.04 -19.08 -30.98
N CYS A 69 -24.42 -18.48 -29.95
CA CYS A 69 -23.59 -17.29 -30.12
C CYS A 69 -22.09 -17.52 -29.98
N GLY A 70 -21.67 -18.76 -29.59
CA GLY A 70 -20.27 -19.14 -29.43
C GLY A 70 -19.58 -18.54 -28.21
N ALA A 71 -20.29 -17.78 -27.38
CA ALA A 71 -19.71 -17.17 -26.19
C ALA A 71 -19.33 -18.23 -25.14
N ARG A 72 -18.15 -18.07 -24.54
CA ARG A 72 -17.73 -18.87 -23.37
C ARG A 72 -18.38 -18.28 -22.12
N LEU A 73 -19.13 -19.09 -21.40
CA LEU A 73 -20.00 -18.67 -20.31
C LEU A 73 -19.64 -19.44 -19.03
N LYS A 74 -19.67 -18.72 -17.89
CA LYS A 74 -19.66 -19.34 -16.57
C LYS A 74 -21.04 -19.91 -16.28
N VAL A 75 -21.13 -21.11 -15.75
CA VAL A 75 -22.43 -21.75 -15.42
C VAL A 75 -22.81 -21.39 -13.99
N ARG A 76 -24.01 -20.84 -13.82
CA ARG A 76 -24.59 -20.58 -12.51
C ARG A 76 -25.89 -21.36 -12.35
N GLN A 77 -25.95 -22.22 -11.34
CA GLN A 77 -27.19 -22.92 -11.00
C GLN A 77 -28.08 -21.96 -10.20
N THR A 78 -29.18 -21.51 -10.83
CA THR A 78 -30.08 -20.53 -10.19
C THR A 78 -31.44 -20.49 -10.86
N PHE A 79 -32.44 -20.15 -10.07
CA PHE A 79 -33.81 -19.85 -10.53
C PHE A 79 -33.98 -18.37 -10.92
N GLU A 80 -33.00 -17.52 -10.68
CA GLU A 80 -33.02 -16.11 -11.08
C GLU A 80 -33.31 -15.97 -12.58
N ARG A 81 -34.00 -14.90 -12.93
CA ARG A 81 -34.35 -14.61 -14.33
C ARG A 81 -33.57 -13.44 -14.91
N LYS A 82 -33.06 -12.56 -14.04
CA LYS A 82 -32.38 -11.33 -14.44
C LYS A 82 -30.98 -11.26 -13.88
N LEU A 83 -30.08 -10.61 -14.62
CA LEU A 83 -28.71 -10.33 -14.22
C LEU A 83 -28.34 -8.92 -14.66
N PRO A 84 -28.55 -7.90 -13.80
CA PRO A 84 -28.05 -6.57 -14.08
C PRO A 84 -26.55 -6.49 -13.79
N GLN A 85 -25.78 -5.92 -14.72
CA GLN A 85 -24.37 -5.67 -14.53
C GLN A 85 -24.04 -4.21 -14.88
N LYS A 86 -23.14 -3.61 -14.09
CA LYS A 86 -22.61 -2.27 -14.32
C LYS A 86 -21.09 -2.32 -14.17
N GLN A 87 -20.36 -1.78 -15.14
CA GLN A 87 -18.91 -1.74 -15.12
C GLN A 87 -18.39 -0.48 -15.80
N TYR A 88 -17.28 0.06 -15.30
CA TYR A 88 -16.60 1.16 -15.96
C TYR A 88 -15.66 0.65 -17.04
N PHE A 89 -15.54 1.42 -18.13
CA PHE A 89 -14.50 1.24 -19.12
C PHE A 89 -14.00 2.60 -19.66
N THR A 90 -12.90 2.56 -20.36
CA THR A 90 -12.17 3.76 -20.77
C THR A 90 -11.83 3.70 -22.25
N VAL A 91 -11.90 4.82 -22.91
CA VAL A 91 -11.43 5.00 -24.29
C VAL A 91 -10.42 6.14 -24.34
N LEU A 92 -9.23 5.86 -24.84
CA LEU A 92 -8.19 6.86 -25.09
C LEU A 92 -8.31 7.34 -26.55
N THR A 93 -8.43 8.66 -26.74
CA THR A 93 -8.58 9.28 -28.05
C THR A 93 -7.92 10.66 -28.07
N THR A 94 -7.93 11.30 -29.24
CA THR A 94 -7.47 12.68 -29.43
C THR A 94 -8.61 13.56 -29.92
N SER A 95 -8.55 14.86 -29.62
CA SER A 95 -9.43 15.87 -30.16
C SER A 95 -8.63 17.15 -30.37
N GLY A 96 -8.43 17.55 -31.67
CA GLY A 96 -7.51 18.63 -32.01
C GLY A 96 -6.09 18.35 -31.43
N GLU A 97 -5.59 19.31 -30.69
CA GLU A 97 -4.27 19.25 -30.02
C GLU A 97 -4.29 18.57 -28.63
N TYR A 98 -5.43 18.01 -28.21
CA TYR A 98 -5.59 17.46 -26.89
C TYR A 98 -5.57 15.94 -26.89
N GLN A 99 -4.90 15.35 -25.89
CA GLN A 99 -5.11 13.97 -25.50
C GLN A 99 -6.34 13.85 -24.62
N VAL A 100 -7.20 12.88 -24.90
CA VAL A 100 -8.48 12.73 -24.19
C VAL A 100 -8.65 11.30 -23.71
N LEU A 101 -8.91 11.14 -22.42
CA LEU A 101 -9.30 9.88 -21.79
C LEU A 101 -10.78 9.96 -21.42
N ARG A 102 -11.61 9.18 -22.09
CA ARG A 102 -13.06 9.16 -21.91
C ARG A 102 -13.45 8.01 -20.99
N LYS A 103 -14.28 8.29 -20.02
CA LYS A 103 -14.78 7.31 -19.04
C LYS A 103 -16.26 7.05 -19.28
N PHE A 104 -16.60 5.77 -19.36
CA PHE A 104 -17.97 5.32 -19.58
C PHE A 104 -18.41 4.37 -18.48
N LEU A 105 -19.69 4.44 -18.12
CA LEU A 105 -20.38 3.40 -17.38
C LEU A 105 -21.12 2.52 -18.39
N LEU A 106 -20.71 1.26 -18.50
CA LEU A 106 -21.45 0.23 -19.21
C LEU A 106 -22.57 -0.30 -18.29
N VAL A 107 -23.78 -0.34 -18.80
CA VAL A 107 -24.93 -0.95 -18.12
C VAL A 107 -25.46 -2.04 -19.03
N VAL A 108 -25.66 -3.21 -18.48
CA VAL A 108 -26.19 -4.38 -19.20
C VAL A 108 -27.27 -5.03 -18.35
N GLU A 109 -28.47 -5.06 -18.90
CA GLU A 109 -29.58 -5.80 -18.32
C GLU A 109 -29.78 -7.08 -19.13
N MET A 110 -29.57 -8.22 -18.45
CA MET A 110 -29.72 -9.53 -19.02
C MET A 110 -30.97 -10.21 -18.45
N GLU A 111 -31.75 -10.86 -19.30
CA GLU A 111 -32.93 -11.59 -18.89
C GLU A 111 -33.02 -12.93 -19.64
N LYS A 112 -33.42 -14.01 -18.95
CA LYS A 112 -33.63 -15.32 -19.55
C LYS A 112 -34.58 -15.24 -20.78
N GLY A 113 -34.14 -15.79 -21.89
CA GLY A 113 -34.91 -15.79 -23.13
C GLY A 113 -34.79 -14.52 -23.96
N CYS A 114 -34.11 -13.48 -23.47
CA CYS A 114 -33.91 -12.22 -24.17
C CYS A 114 -32.44 -12.00 -24.53
N LYS A 115 -32.21 -11.39 -25.70
CA LYS A 115 -30.86 -10.91 -26.06
C LYS A 115 -30.51 -9.70 -25.20
N ALA A 116 -29.32 -9.71 -24.58
CA ALA A 116 -28.80 -8.62 -23.77
C ALA A 116 -28.73 -7.32 -24.60
N LYS A 117 -29.08 -6.21 -23.96
CA LYS A 117 -29.08 -4.87 -24.57
C LYS A 117 -28.10 -3.98 -23.79
N PRO A 118 -26.80 -3.99 -24.12
CA PRO A 118 -25.84 -3.11 -23.49
C PRO A 118 -26.04 -1.67 -23.96
N TYR A 119 -25.89 -0.72 -23.02
CA TYR A 119 -25.76 0.71 -23.32
C TYR A 119 -24.67 1.33 -22.44
N SER A 120 -24.16 2.48 -22.84
CA SER A 120 -23.14 3.18 -22.07
C SER A 120 -23.48 4.64 -21.87
N LEU A 121 -23.04 5.16 -20.73
CA LEU A 121 -23.19 6.57 -20.36
C LEU A 121 -21.80 7.15 -20.16
N GLU A 122 -21.47 8.24 -20.84
CA GLU A 122 -20.22 8.95 -20.64
C GLU A 122 -20.31 9.75 -19.35
N ILE A 123 -19.44 9.43 -18.39
CA ILE A 123 -19.44 9.99 -17.04
C ILE A 123 -18.38 11.04 -16.84
N GLY A 124 -17.30 11.00 -17.62
CA GLY A 124 -16.22 11.95 -17.50
C GLY A 124 -15.14 11.83 -18.57
N GLN A 125 -14.41 12.89 -18.72
CA GLN A 125 -13.33 13.05 -19.68
C GLN A 125 -12.16 13.74 -19.01
N TYR A 126 -10.94 13.23 -19.22
CA TYR A 126 -9.70 13.88 -18.84
C TYR A 126 -9.03 14.40 -20.10
N TRP A 127 -8.68 15.66 -20.11
CA TRP A 127 -8.10 16.38 -21.24
C TRP A 127 -6.72 16.88 -20.90
N TRP A 128 -5.73 16.60 -21.70
CA TRP A 128 -4.37 17.12 -21.56
C TRP A 128 -3.94 17.85 -22.81
N ASN A 129 -3.30 19.01 -22.63
CA ASN A 129 -2.57 19.66 -23.69
C ASN A 129 -1.16 19.06 -23.86
N ALA A 130 -0.40 19.51 -24.85
CA ALA A 130 0.95 19.03 -25.14
C ALA A 130 1.96 19.26 -24.00
N GLN A 131 1.66 20.13 -23.04
CA GLN A 131 2.48 20.43 -21.85
C GLN A 131 2.02 19.66 -20.61
N GLY A 132 1.10 18.71 -20.74
CA GLY A 132 0.60 17.90 -19.62
C GLY A 132 -0.40 18.61 -18.70
N ARG A 133 -0.82 19.86 -19.01
CA ARG A 133 -1.86 20.54 -18.24
C ARG A 133 -3.19 19.83 -18.42
N MET A 134 -3.87 19.54 -17.31
CA MET A 134 -5.09 18.74 -17.29
C MET A 134 -6.35 19.58 -17.01
N ALA A 135 -7.43 19.23 -17.68
CA ALA A 135 -8.80 19.65 -17.33
C ALA A 135 -9.71 18.41 -17.27
N VAL A 136 -10.66 18.43 -16.36
CA VAL A 136 -11.67 17.36 -16.22
C VAL A 136 -13.03 17.92 -16.59
N VAL A 137 -13.72 17.22 -17.49
CA VAL A 137 -15.12 17.47 -17.85
C VAL A 137 -15.93 16.23 -17.48
N GLY A 138 -17.02 16.38 -16.77
CA GLY A 138 -17.80 15.24 -16.32
C GLY A 138 -19.23 15.62 -15.93
N ILE A 139 -20.09 14.62 -15.81
CA ILE A 139 -21.41 14.77 -15.21
C ILE A 139 -21.29 15.00 -13.70
N GLN A 140 -22.35 15.46 -13.07
CA GLN A 140 -22.34 15.71 -11.63
C GLN A 140 -22.21 14.38 -10.87
N ARG A 141 -21.26 14.32 -9.92
CA ARG A 141 -21.19 13.24 -8.96
C ARG A 141 -22.08 13.54 -7.76
N VAL A 142 -22.84 12.54 -7.32
CA VAL A 142 -23.55 12.57 -6.03
C VAL A 142 -22.74 11.85 -4.98
N LEU A 143 -22.87 12.24 -3.73
CA LEU A 143 -22.24 11.55 -2.59
C LEU A 143 -22.83 10.14 -2.45
N GLY A 144 -22.00 9.12 -2.56
CA GLY A 144 -22.38 7.71 -2.43
C GLY A 144 -21.19 6.78 -2.53
N ARG A 145 -21.37 5.54 -2.13
CA ARG A 145 -20.33 4.48 -2.12
C ARG A 145 -20.45 3.50 -3.28
N TYR A 146 -21.41 3.69 -4.17
CA TYR A 146 -21.75 2.73 -5.22
C TYR A 146 -21.18 3.14 -6.58
N ILE A 147 -21.10 2.18 -7.51
CA ILE A 147 -20.58 2.37 -8.87
C ILE A 147 -21.37 3.41 -9.68
N ASP A 148 -22.63 3.63 -9.34
CA ASP A 148 -23.54 4.54 -10.05
C ASP A 148 -23.81 5.86 -9.30
N THR A 149 -22.81 6.38 -8.61
CA THR A 149 -22.89 7.62 -7.82
C THR A 149 -22.87 8.91 -8.66
N PHE A 150 -23.50 8.89 -9.83
CA PHE A 150 -23.56 10.03 -10.72
C PHE A 150 -25.01 10.48 -10.96
N SER A 151 -25.22 11.77 -11.09
CA SER A 151 -26.49 12.32 -11.53
C SER A 151 -26.60 12.18 -13.05
N PHE A 152 -27.12 11.02 -13.47
CA PHE A 152 -27.34 10.73 -14.90
C PHE A 152 -28.38 11.72 -15.45
N GLY A 153 -28.06 12.35 -16.58
CA GLY A 153 -28.85 13.45 -17.14
C GLY A 153 -28.35 14.84 -16.79
N SER A 154 -27.44 15.00 -15.84
CA SER A 154 -26.76 16.27 -15.62
C SER A 154 -25.81 16.59 -16.81
N PRO A 155 -25.64 17.87 -17.20
CA PRO A 155 -24.76 18.21 -18.30
C PRO A 155 -23.30 17.97 -17.98
N LEU A 156 -22.52 17.63 -19.00
CA LEU A 156 -21.06 17.64 -18.94
C LEU A 156 -20.57 19.06 -18.65
N ALA A 157 -19.85 19.25 -17.58
CA ALA A 157 -19.29 20.52 -17.15
C ALA A 157 -17.86 20.35 -16.65
N VAL A 158 -17.10 21.44 -16.66
CA VAL A 158 -15.75 21.44 -16.04
C VAL A 158 -15.88 21.07 -14.56
N ARG A 159 -15.04 20.14 -14.10
CA ARG A 159 -14.97 19.68 -12.70
C ARG A 159 -13.58 19.97 -12.14
N SER A 160 -13.50 20.20 -10.84
CA SER A 160 -12.21 20.21 -10.19
C SER A 160 -11.57 18.81 -10.25
N ASP A 161 -10.25 18.73 -10.39
CA ASP A 161 -9.50 17.47 -10.26
C ASP A 161 -9.52 17.05 -8.79
N ASN A 162 -10.63 16.49 -8.35
CA ASN A 162 -10.79 15.98 -7.00
C ASN A 162 -10.76 14.43 -7.00
N ALA A 163 -10.60 13.87 -5.80
CA ALA A 163 -10.59 12.41 -5.61
C ALA A 163 -11.85 11.73 -6.17
N ALA A 164 -12.94 12.46 -6.35
CA ALA A 164 -14.22 11.95 -6.83
C ALA A 164 -14.17 11.31 -8.21
N TYR A 165 -13.37 11.88 -9.13
CA TYR A 165 -13.21 11.33 -10.49
C TYR A 165 -11.99 10.39 -10.60
N ARG A 166 -11.08 10.38 -9.62
CA ARG A 166 -9.89 9.52 -9.61
C ARG A 166 -10.22 8.05 -9.36
N HIS A 167 -11.26 7.75 -8.60
CA HIS A 167 -11.67 6.36 -8.28
C HIS A 167 -12.05 5.53 -9.51
N ILE A 168 -12.31 6.17 -10.65
CA ILE A 168 -12.65 5.50 -11.90
C ILE A 168 -11.37 5.18 -12.73
N ALA A 169 -10.20 5.46 -12.19
CA ALA A 169 -8.94 5.34 -12.90
C ALA A 169 -8.61 3.90 -13.33
N TYR A 170 -9.02 2.90 -12.53
CA TYR A 170 -8.75 1.47 -12.74
C TYR A 170 -9.89 0.78 -13.49
N SER A 171 -10.22 1.24 -14.67
CA SER A 171 -11.19 0.57 -15.52
C SER A 171 -10.52 0.02 -16.79
N PRO A 172 -11.00 -1.11 -17.35
CA PRO A 172 -10.47 -1.64 -18.60
C PRO A 172 -10.39 -0.56 -19.68
N ILE A 173 -9.31 -0.54 -20.42
CA ILE A 173 -9.04 0.44 -21.47
C ILE A 173 -9.21 -0.23 -22.83
N TYR A 174 -9.99 0.40 -23.72
CA TYR A 174 -10.13 -0.08 -25.09
C TYR A 174 -8.78 -0.10 -25.81
N PRO A 175 -8.34 -1.26 -26.36
CA PRO A 175 -6.94 -1.46 -26.77
C PRO A 175 -6.52 -0.62 -27.98
N LYS A 176 -7.47 -0.17 -28.82
CA LYS A 176 -7.16 0.69 -29.97
C LYS A 176 -7.20 2.16 -29.57
N SER A 177 -6.09 2.62 -29.02
CA SER A 177 -5.92 3.99 -28.55
C SER A 177 -5.49 4.92 -29.68
N LYS A 178 -5.99 6.17 -29.64
CA LYS A 178 -5.43 7.29 -30.40
C LYS A 178 -4.67 8.17 -29.44
N VAL A 179 -3.41 8.42 -29.76
CA VAL A 179 -2.50 9.22 -28.93
C VAL A 179 -1.86 10.33 -29.76
N LEU A 180 -1.54 11.44 -29.10
CA LEU A 180 -0.77 12.53 -29.68
C LEU A 180 0.63 12.06 -30.08
N ASP A 181 1.18 12.60 -31.15
CA ASP A 181 2.52 12.24 -31.61
C ASP A 181 3.61 12.56 -30.58
N VAL A 182 3.41 13.58 -29.75
CA VAL A 182 4.32 13.89 -28.65
C VAL A 182 4.40 12.74 -27.62
N LEU A 183 3.29 12.08 -27.27
CA LEU A 183 3.30 10.92 -26.39
C LEU A 183 4.08 9.74 -26.99
N ARG A 184 3.91 9.48 -28.30
CA ARG A 184 4.67 8.45 -29.01
C ARG A 184 6.17 8.78 -29.00
N ARG A 185 6.55 10.02 -29.31
CA ARG A 185 7.94 10.48 -29.25
C ARG A 185 8.54 10.37 -27.85
N ASN A 186 7.72 10.52 -26.81
CA ASN A 186 8.13 10.38 -25.42
C ASN A 186 8.09 8.91 -24.92
N GLY A 187 7.93 7.95 -25.86
CA GLY A 187 8.11 6.52 -25.60
C GLY A 187 6.82 5.77 -25.29
N PHE A 188 5.65 6.41 -25.32
CA PHE A 188 4.39 5.69 -25.07
C PHE A 188 4.12 4.67 -26.19
N ASP A 189 4.15 3.40 -25.83
CA ASP A 189 4.01 2.23 -26.71
C ASP A 189 2.57 1.75 -26.89
N GLY A 190 1.63 2.28 -26.10
CA GLY A 190 0.21 1.88 -26.08
C GLY A 190 -0.18 1.09 -24.83
N ASP A 191 0.80 0.66 -24.03
CA ASP A 191 0.58 0.04 -22.72
C ASP A 191 0.79 1.06 -21.60
N PHE A 192 0.05 0.89 -20.52
CA PHE A 192 0.14 1.72 -19.33
C PHE A 192 1.04 1.12 -18.24
N HIS A 193 1.54 -0.11 -18.43
CA HIS A 193 2.47 -0.79 -17.53
C HIS A 193 2.02 -0.71 -16.05
N ASP A 194 0.74 -1.01 -15.80
CA ASP A 194 0.08 -0.93 -14.49
C ASP A 194 0.05 0.49 -13.87
N ILE A 195 0.43 1.50 -14.63
CA ILE A 195 0.37 2.90 -14.18
C ILE A 195 -0.97 3.51 -14.59
N VAL A 196 -1.63 4.16 -13.65
CA VAL A 196 -2.90 4.85 -13.92
C VAL A 196 -2.72 5.89 -15.01
N PRO A 197 -3.55 5.90 -16.08
CA PRO A 197 -3.42 6.82 -17.20
C PRO A 197 -3.35 8.31 -16.80
N THR A 198 -4.09 8.69 -15.76
CA THR A 198 -4.08 10.06 -15.23
C THR A 198 -2.80 10.46 -14.52
N ARG A 199 -1.88 9.53 -14.29
CA ARG A 199 -0.52 9.79 -13.81
C ARG A 199 0.51 9.67 -14.94
N LEU A 200 0.40 8.63 -15.77
CA LEU A 200 1.38 8.38 -16.82
C LEU A 200 1.34 9.45 -17.91
N ILE A 201 0.15 9.77 -18.45
CA ILE A 201 0.01 10.72 -19.56
C ILE A 201 0.61 12.09 -19.23
N PRO A 202 0.22 12.77 -18.12
CA PRO A 202 0.81 14.08 -17.82
C PRO A 202 2.31 13.98 -17.50
N ALA A 203 2.78 12.92 -16.88
CA ALA A 203 4.20 12.72 -16.63
C ALA A 203 5.00 12.62 -17.94
N LEU A 204 4.54 11.82 -18.90
CA LEU A 204 5.20 11.73 -20.21
C LEU A 204 5.16 13.04 -21.01
N LEU A 205 4.22 13.94 -20.72
CA LEU A 205 4.11 15.22 -21.41
C LEU A 205 4.91 16.36 -20.75
N SER A 206 5.31 16.22 -19.48
CA SER A 206 5.90 17.33 -18.70
C SER A 206 7.14 16.97 -17.90
N ASP A 207 7.52 15.69 -17.82
CA ASP A 207 8.62 15.23 -16.99
C ASP A 207 9.63 14.41 -17.82
N SER A 208 10.82 14.97 -18.04
CA SER A 208 11.91 14.34 -18.81
C SER A 208 12.43 13.05 -18.18
N ARG A 209 12.27 12.86 -16.86
CA ARG A 209 12.66 11.62 -16.18
C ARG A 209 11.67 10.51 -16.48
N ALA A 210 10.37 10.80 -16.44
CA ALA A 210 9.34 9.84 -16.84
C ALA A 210 9.51 9.43 -18.31
N GLU A 211 9.78 10.39 -19.21
CA GLU A 211 10.11 10.13 -20.60
C GLU A 211 11.33 9.20 -20.74
N THR A 212 12.41 9.50 -20.01
CA THR A 212 13.65 8.71 -20.05
C THR A 212 13.42 7.28 -19.58
N LEU A 213 12.70 7.10 -18.47
CA LEU A 213 12.38 5.78 -17.93
C LEU A 213 11.51 4.97 -18.89
N MET A 214 10.52 5.61 -19.50
CA MET A 214 9.61 4.98 -20.47
C MET A 214 10.40 4.52 -21.71
N LYS A 215 11.22 5.40 -22.32
CA LYS A 215 12.06 5.08 -23.47
C LYS A 215 13.10 4.00 -23.20
N ALA A 216 13.59 3.93 -21.96
CA ALA A 216 14.58 2.94 -21.55
C ALA A 216 13.96 1.61 -21.09
N GLY A 217 12.62 1.44 -21.16
CA GLY A 217 11.94 0.22 -20.71
C GLY A 217 12.02 -0.03 -19.20
N GLN A 218 12.28 1.01 -18.40
CA GLN A 218 12.40 0.93 -16.95
C GLN A 218 11.01 1.03 -16.28
N TYR A 219 10.06 0.19 -16.71
CA TYR A 219 8.66 0.29 -16.31
C TYR A 219 8.42 0.10 -14.81
N PRO A 220 9.06 -0.85 -14.10
CA PRO A 220 8.86 -0.97 -12.65
C PRO A 220 9.40 0.25 -11.89
N MET A 221 10.49 0.85 -12.36
CA MET A 221 11.02 2.08 -11.78
C MET A 221 10.12 3.29 -12.10
N LEU A 222 9.58 3.38 -13.30
CA LEU A 222 8.60 4.40 -13.69
C LEU A 222 7.31 4.27 -12.86
N HIS A 223 6.82 3.04 -12.67
CA HIS A 223 5.67 2.77 -11.79
C HIS A 223 5.95 3.25 -10.36
N HIS A 224 7.08 2.87 -9.78
CA HIS A 224 7.48 3.32 -8.45
C HIS A 224 7.58 4.85 -8.38
N TYR A 225 8.21 5.49 -9.36
CA TYR A 225 8.34 6.95 -9.45
C TYR A 225 6.99 7.66 -9.45
N LEU A 226 6.03 7.18 -10.24
CA LEU A 226 4.72 7.83 -10.40
C LEU A 226 3.70 7.46 -9.31
N THR A 227 3.92 6.40 -8.55
CA THR A 227 2.98 5.94 -7.52
C THR A 227 3.41 6.27 -6.10
N SER A 228 4.69 6.32 -5.83
CA SER A 228 5.26 6.58 -4.52
C SER A 228 5.61 8.07 -4.33
N ARG A 229 5.58 8.51 -3.08
CA ARG A 229 6.05 9.87 -2.74
C ARG A 229 7.52 9.78 -2.32
N PHE A 230 8.44 9.84 -3.25
CA PHE A 230 9.87 9.87 -2.95
C PHE A 230 10.61 10.86 -3.87
N ASP A 231 11.79 11.27 -3.45
CA ASP A 231 12.62 12.18 -4.23
C ASP A 231 13.48 11.39 -5.22
N MET A 232 13.05 11.38 -6.50
CA MET A 232 13.80 10.74 -7.59
C MET A 232 15.18 11.37 -7.79
N GLU A 233 15.38 12.64 -7.46
CA GLU A 233 16.68 13.32 -7.65
C GLU A 233 17.80 12.56 -6.95
N ARG A 234 17.53 12.10 -5.75
CA ARG A 234 18.46 11.33 -4.95
C ARG A 234 18.97 10.05 -5.63
N TYR A 235 18.17 9.44 -6.50
CA TYR A 235 18.50 8.17 -7.14
C TYR A 235 18.85 8.33 -8.62
N TRP A 236 18.59 9.49 -9.20
CA TRP A 236 18.63 9.70 -10.65
C TRP A 236 19.99 9.41 -11.28
N ALA A 237 21.09 9.76 -10.60
CA ALA A 237 22.44 9.43 -11.07
C ALA A 237 22.65 7.92 -11.23
N SER A 238 22.25 7.14 -10.21
CA SER A 238 22.34 5.67 -10.22
C SER A 238 21.40 5.03 -11.24
N VAL A 239 20.18 5.56 -11.42
CA VAL A 239 19.25 5.12 -12.46
C VAL A 239 19.85 5.28 -13.86
N LYS A 240 20.48 6.43 -14.13
CA LYS A 240 21.17 6.66 -15.43
C LYS A 240 22.29 5.65 -15.68
N ILE A 241 22.97 5.20 -14.64
CA ILE A 241 24.00 4.16 -14.75
C ILE A 241 23.38 2.82 -15.11
N CYS A 242 22.26 2.44 -14.47
CA CYS A 242 21.51 1.24 -14.84
C CYS A 242 21.12 1.27 -16.33
N ILE A 243 20.53 2.37 -16.79
CA ILE A 243 20.12 2.53 -18.19
C ILE A 243 21.33 2.38 -19.15
N ARG A 244 22.46 3.05 -18.87
CA ARG A 244 23.67 2.99 -19.70
C ARG A 244 24.27 1.59 -19.79
N ASN A 245 24.12 0.80 -18.73
CA ASN A 245 24.65 -0.57 -18.66
C ASN A 245 23.63 -1.63 -19.10
N GLY A 246 22.48 -1.22 -19.67
CA GLY A 246 21.42 -2.16 -20.10
C GLY A 246 20.79 -2.94 -18.95
N TYR A 247 20.93 -2.45 -17.71
CA TYR A 247 20.33 -3.09 -16.53
C TYR A 247 18.89 -2.63 -16.37
N THR A 248 17.95 -3.58 -16.34
CA THR A 248 16.53 -3.31 -16.04
C THR A 248 16.28 -3.49 -14.56
N ILE A 249 15.79 -2.45 -13.91
CA ILE A 249 15.39 -2.46 -12.50
C ILE A 249 14.08 -3.25 -12.41
N SER A 250 14.11 -4.44 -11.81
CA SER A 250 12.96 -5.35 -11.72
C SER A 250 11.93 -4.92 -10.67
N ASP A 251 12.37 -4.21 -9.61
CA ASP A 251 11.54 -3.65 -8.54
C ASP A 251 12.12 -2.30 -8.11
N GLY A 252 11.38 -1.23 -8.40
CA GLY A 252 11.84 0.14 -8.11
C GLY A 252 11.97 0.43 -6.61
N SER A 253 11.08 -0.11 -5.78
CA SER A 253 11.12 0.11 -4.33
C SER A 253 12.32 -0.60 -3.70
N MET A 254 12.46 -1.90 -3.96
CA MET A 254 13.58 -2.70 -3.45
C MET A 254 14.93 -2.17 -3.93
N TRP A 255 15.00 -1.70 -5.19
CA TRP A 255 16.23 -1.13 -5.73
C TRP A 255 16.59 0.19 -5.01
N CYS A 256 15.63 1.08 -4.76
CA CYS A 256 15.87 2.32 -4.00
C CYS A 256 16.36 2.02 -2.58
N ASP A 257 15.73 1.05 -1.90
CA ASP A 257 16.18 0.61 -0.57
C ASP A 257 17.60 0.04 -0.61
N THR A 258 17.94 -0.72 -1.67
CA THR A 258 19.29 -1.23 -1.88
C THR A 258 20.31 -0.11 -2.04
N ILE A 259 19.98 0.92 -2.85
CA ILE A 259 20.85 2.10 -3.02
C ILE A 259 21.06 2.82 -1.68
N ASP A 260 20.05 2.96 -0.86
CA ASP A 260 20.16 3.59 0.46
C ASP A 260 21.02 2.76 1.43
N LEU A 261 20.90 1.45 1.40
CA LEU A 261 21.75 0.53 2.16
C LEU A 261 23.20 0.58 1.69
N LEU A 262 23.45 0.64 0.38
CA LEU A 262 24.78 0.81 -0.18
C LEU A 262 25.43 2.11 0.30
N ARG A 263 24.71 3.23 0.26
CA ARG A 263 25.17 4.53 0.79
C ARG A 263 25.46 4.47 2.28
N HIS A 264 24.58 3.83 3.05
CA HIS A 264 24.78 3.63 4.50
C HIS A 264 26.10 2.90 4.79
N PHE A 265 26.49 1.95 3.94
CA PHE A 265 27.75 1.23 4.05
C PHE A 265 28.93 1.89 3.30
N GLY A 266 28.80 3.14 2.84
CA GLY A 266 29.84 3.88 2.16
C GLY A 266 30.24 3.30 0.80
N LYS A 267 29.34 2.58 0.13
CA LYS A 267 29.57 2.07 -1.23
C LYS A 267 29.31 3.12 -2.28
N ASP A 268 30.11 3.10 -3.34
CA ASP A 268 29.96 4.03 -4.45
C ASP A 268 28.73 3.68 -5.29
N THR A 269 27.67 4.47 -5.16
CA THR A 269 26.42 4.33 -5.93
C THR A 269 26.51 4.93 -7.34
N ASN A 270 27.71 5.35 -7.78
CA ASN A 270 28.00 5.70 -9.17
C ASN A 270 28.73 4.58 -9.93
N SER A 271 28.99 3.46 -9.27
CA SER A 271 29.62 2.28 -9.89
C SER A 271 28.57 1.25 -10.30
N PRO A 272 28.57 0.80 -11.58
CA PRO A 272 27.66 -0.25 -12.06
C PRO A 272 27.78 -1.54 -11.24
N LYS A 273 28.97 -1.84 -10.70
CA LYS A 273 29.21 -3.00 -9.84
C LYS A 273 28.22 -3.11 -8.67
N TYR A 274 27.79 -1.97 -8.12
CA TYR A 274 26.91 -1.93 -6.96
C TYR A 274 25.45 -1.65 -7.33
N VAL A 275 25.21 -0.79 -8.34
CA VAL A 275 23.84 -0.36 -8.69
C VAL A 275 23.13 -1.29 -9.66
N CYS A 276 23.88 -2.22 -10.31
CA CYS A 276 23.36 -3.20 -11.27
C CYS A 276 23.62 -4.64 -10.77
N PRO A 277 23.07 -5.06 -9.62
CA PRO A 277 23.31 -6.40 -9.12
C PRO A 277 22.67 -7.44 -10.03
N SER A 278 23.33 -8.59 -10.23
CA SER A 278 22.78 -9.70 -11.02
C SER A 278 21.51 -10.29 -10.41
N ASP A 279 21.39 -10.26 -9.08
CA ASP A 279 20.22 -10.63 -8.31
C ASP A 279 19.94 -9.54 -7.26
N LEU A 280 18.98 -8.68 -7.56
CA LEU A 280 18.58 -7.56 -6.72
C LEU A 280 18.10 -8.02 -5.32
N LYS A 281 17.29 -9.06 -5.28
CA LYS A 281 16.75 -9.56 -4.02
C LYS A 281 17.84 -10.10 -3.11
N SER A 282 18.72 -10.93 -3.64
CA SER A 282 19.82 -11.51 -2.89
C SER A 282 20.75 -10.42 -2.32
N GLU A 283 21.07 -9.40 -3.12
CA GLU A 283 21.93 -8.30 -2.67
C GLU A 283 21.23 -7.43 -1.60
N HIS A 284 19.98 -7.09 -1.81
CA HIS A 284 19.16 -6.39 -0.82
C HIS A 284 19.13 -7.15 0.51
N ASP A 285 18.80 -8.44 0.49
CA ASP A 285 18.67 -9.26 1.71
C ASP A 285 20.01 -9.36 2.47
N LYS A 286 21.14 -9.46 1.78
CA LYS A 286 22.51 -9.43 2.39
C LYS A 286 22.76 -8.09 3.09
N LEU A 287 22.42 -6.98 2.46
CA LEU A 287 22.64 -5.66 3.03
C LEU A 287 21.72 -5.41 4.23
N VAL A 288 20.47 -5.83 4.17
CA VAL A 288 19.52 -5.78 5.30
C VAL A 288 20.04 -6.62 6.48
N ALA A 289 20.46 -7.85 6.24
CA ALA A 289 21.01 -8.70 7.28
C ALA A 289 22.28 -8.09 7.93
N ARG A 290 23.14 -7.45 7.11
CA ARG A 290 24.31 -6.72 7.60
C ARG A 290 23.92 -5.53 8.49
N ARG A 291 22.92 -4.74 8.07
CA ARG A 291 22.41 -3.59 8.83
C ARG A 291 21.78 -4.02 10.17
N ASN A 292 21.01 -5.11 10.16
CA ASN A 292 20.39 -5.64 11.37
C ASN A 292 21.45 -6.13 12.38
N ARG A 293 22.49 -6.81 11.91
CA ARG A 293 23.64 -7.22 12.77
C ARG A 293 24.38 -6.03 13.35
N GLN A 294 24.56 -4.96 12.57
CA GLN A 294 25.18 -3.74 13.07
C GLN A 294 24.32 -3.09 14.17
N ARG A 295 23.02 -2.92 13.93
CA ARG A 295 22.07 -2.37 14.90
C ARG A 295 22.01 -3.17 16.19
N GLU A 296 22.04 -4.49 16.10
CA GLU A 296 22.03 -5.35 17.27
C GLU A 296 23.30 -5.17 18.12
N ARG A 297 24.47 -5.08 17.47
CA ARG A 297 25.74 -4.78 18.17
C ARG A 297 25.70 -3.43 18.87
N GLU A 298 25.23 -2.38 18.16
CA GLU A 298 25.10 -1.03 18.72
C GLU A 298 24.14 -1.00 19.90
N ARG A 299 23.01 -1.71 19.80
CA ARG A 299 22.02 -1.85 20.89
C ARG A 299 22.61 -2.57 22.11
N THR A 300 23.29 -3.68 21.88
CA THR A 300 23.94 -4.46 22.96
C THR A 300 25.00 -3.63 23.67
N GLU A 301 25.83 -2.88 22.92
CA GLU A 301 26.83 -2.00 23.51
C GLU A 301 26.21 -0.84 24.30
N GLN A 302 25.15 -0.22 23.76
CA GLN A 302 24.41 0.82 24.48
C GLN A 302 23.79 0.28 25.78
N GLN A 303 23.21 -0.94 25.77
CA GLN A 303 22.66 -1.57 26.96
C GLN A 303 23.77 -1.83 27.99
N ARG A 304 24.93 -2.33 27.53
CA ARG A 304 26.10 -2.57 28.39
C ARG A 304 26.61 -1.29 29.04
N MET A 305 26.77 -0.23 28.24
CA MET A 305 27.22 1.07 28.76
C MET A 305 26.25 1.64 29.79
N LYS A 306 24.95 1.52 29.51
CA LYS A 306 23.91 1.94 30.45
C LYS A 306 23.96 1.11 31.76
N ALA A 307 24.10 -0.19 31.69
CA ALA A 307 24.20 -1.04 32.90
C ALA A 307 25.39 -0.65 33.76
N ILE A 308 26.56 -0.36 33.16
CA ILE A 308 27.73 0.12 33.88
C ILE A 308 27.47 1.47 34.56
N GLU A 309 26.80 2.38 33.87
CA GLU A 309 26.46 3.70 34.42
C GLU A 309 25.45 3.58 35.57
N ASP A 310 24.41 2.76 35.40
CA ASP A 310 23.39 2.53 36.42
C ASP A 310 24.02 1.90 37.69
N GLU A 311 24.91 0.91 37.53
CA GLU A 311 25.67 0.32 38.68
C GLU A 311 26.53 1.36 39.40
N LYS A 312 27.27 2.17 38.64
CA LYS A 312 28.11 3.26 39.23
C LYS A 312 27.26 4.29 39.98
N ASN A 313 26.10 4.66 39.46
CA ASN A 313 25.18 5.59 40.09
C ASN A 313 24.52 4.99 41.32
N TYR A 314 24.19 3.70 41.29
CA TYR A 314 23.65 2.97 42.42
C TYR A 314 24.68 2.89 43.58
N LEU A 315 25.89 2.49 43.29
CA LEU A 315 26.98 2.47 44.26
C LEU A 315 27.23 3.85 44.90
N LYS A 316 27.26 4.92 44.09
CA LYS A 316 27.44 6.29 44.56
C LYS A 316 26.32 6.74 45.48
N THR A 317 25.08 6.36 45.23
CA THR A 317 23.88 6.87 45.93
C THR A 317 23.47 5.96 47.10
N LYS A 318 23.73 4.66 47.03
CA LYS A 318 23.29 3.66 48.02
C LYS A 318 24.43 2.93 48.72
N GLY A 319 25.65 3.05 48.21
CA GLY A 319 26.81 2.31 48.73
C GLY A 319 27.07 2.48 50.23
N MET A 320 26.67 3.65 50.79
CA MET A 320 26.78 3.87 52.24
C MET A 320 25.90 2.94 53.10
N PHE A 321 24.90 2.31 52.50
CA PHE A 321 23.99 1.37 53.18
C PHE A 321 24.37 -0.08 52.93
N PHE A 322 25.38 -0.37 52.12
CA PHE A 322 25.83 -1.74 51.84
C PHE A 322 26.39 -2.39 53.09
N GLY A 323 26.17 -3.69 53.24
CA GLY A 323 26.49 -4.43 54.43
C GLY A 323 25.44 -4.39 55.56
N LEU A 324 24.41 -3.52 55.44
CA LEU A 324 23.32 -3.52 56.42
C LEU A 324 22.48 -4.81 56.28
N ALA A 325 22.39 -5.51 57.38
CA ALA A 325 21.56 -6.70 57.52
C ALA A 325 20.90 -6.74 58.89
N PHE A 326 19.66 -7.20 58.93
CA PHE A 326 18.86 -7.37 60.15
C PHE A 326 18.38 -8.82 60.21
N SER A 327 18.40 -9.45 61.38
CA SER A 327 17.93 -10.81 61.54
C SER A 327 17.29 -11.01 62.92
N ASP A 328 16.23 -11.78 62.96
CA ASP A 328 15.58 -12.27 64.18
C ASP A 328 15.79 -13.76 64.42
N ASN A 329 16.83 -14.37 63.82
CA ASN A 329 17.18 -15.80 63.77
C ASN A 329 16.33 -16.63 62.81
N LEU A 330 15.23 -16.14 62.26
CA LEU A 330 14.40 -16.80 61.28
C LEU A 330 14.51 -16.08 59.93
N ILE A 331 14.32 -14.76 59.91
CA ILE A 331 14.30 -13.94 58.71
C ILE A 331 15.57 -13.10 58.64
N LEU A 332 16.26 -13.13 57.52
CA LEU A 332 17.39 -12.26 57.22
C LEU A 332 16.94 -11.23 56.21
N VAL A 333 16.94 -9.95 56.63
CA VAL A 333 16.62 -8.79 55.74
C VAL A 333 17.94 -8.08 55.44
N LYS A 334 18.35 -8.02 54.20
CA LYS A 334 19.57 -7.33 53.78
C LYS A 334 19.34 -6.36 52.62
N VAL A 335 20.14 -5.30 52.57
CA VAL A 335 20.14 -4.35 51.45
C VAL A 335 20.56 -5.09 50.19
N ILE A 336 19.88 -4.75 49.08
CA ILE A 336 20.30 -5.16 47.74
C ILE A 336 21.48 -4.28 47.32
N GLU A 337 22.64 -4.88 47.01
CA GLU A 337 23.92 -4.18 46.89
C GLU A 337 24.34 -3.91 45.46
N SER A 338 23.59 -4.43 44.45
CA SER A 338 23.86 -4.19 43.03
C SER A 338 22.59 -4.06 42.22
N VAL A 339 22.70 -3.41 41.06
CA VAL A 339 21.60 -3.34 40.09
C VAL A 339 21.25 -4.73 39.57
N GLU A 340 22.25 -5.59 39.33
CA GLU A 340 22.05 -6.99 38.92
C GLU A 340 21.26 -7.79 39.96
N GLU A 341 21.58 -7.61 41.25
CA GLU A 341 20.84 -8.26 42.33
C GLU A 341 19.39 -7.75 42.39
N MET A 342 19.18 -6.45 42.16
CA MET A 342 17.84 -5.84 42.13
C MET A 342 17.00 -6.34 40.95
N GLU A 343 17.59 -6.49 39.77
CA GLU A 343 16.91 -7.09 38.61
C GLU A 343 16.56 -8.56 38.86
N THR A 344 17.48 -9.28 39.52
CA THR A 344 17.26 -10.67 39.92
C THR A 344 16.15 -10.80 40.97
N GLU A 345 16.09 -9.89 41.95
CA GLU A 345 14.98 -9.77 42.90
C GLU A 345 13.65 -9.58 42.18
N GLY A 346 13.56 -8.59 41.30
CA GLY A 346 12.33 -8.31 40.51
C GLY A 346 11.88 -9.51 39.69
N ARG A 347 12.82 -10.22 39.06
CA ARG A 347 12.51 -11.39 38.23
C ARG A 347 12.02 -12.59 39.07
N LEU A 348 12.67 -12.87 40.20
CA LEU A 348 12.35 -14.01 41.07
C LEU A 348 11.09 -13.79 41.89
N MET A 349 10.87 -12.54 42.32
CA MET A 349 9.67 -12.14 43.07
C MET A 349 8.50 -11.73 42.20
N HIS A 350 8.67 -11.72 40.87
CA HIS A 350 7.65 -11.33 39.90
C HIS A 350 7.05 -9.93 40.11
N HIS A 351 7.89 -8.95 40.43
CA HIS A 351 7.46 -7.54 40.54
C HIS A 351 8.47 -6.55 39.92
N CYS A 352 8.07 -5.28 39.81
CA CYS A 352 8.78 -4.26 39.05
C CYS A 352 9.99 -3.64 39.76
N VAL A 353 10.45 -4.23 40.87
CA VAL A 353 11.55 -3.67 41.70
C VAL A 353 12.87 -3.53 40.91
N GLY A 354 13.10 -4.36 39.90
CA GLY A 354 14.31 -4.29 39.06
C GLY A 354 14.67 -2.88 38.55
N GLY A 355 13.65 -2.03 38.31
CA GLY A 355 13.87 -0.63 37.92
C GLY A 355 14.04 0.37 39.05
N TYR A 356 14.02 -0.03 40.33
CA TYR A 356 14.02 0.89 41.47
C TYR A 356 15.41 1.42 41.84
N HIS A 357 16.47 0.89 41.23
CA HIS A 357 17.84 1.39 41.41
C HIS A 357 17.95 2.90 41.14
N ASN A 358 17.09 3.48 40.28
CA ASN A 358 17.04 4.91 39.94
C ASN A 358 16.26 5.75 40.96
N ARG A 359 15.56 5.17 41.92
CA ARG A 359 14.78 5.91 42.92
C ARG A 359 15.73 6.52 44.01
N LYS A 360 15.89 7.83 43.97
CA LYS A 360 16.82 8.53 44.86
C LYS A 360 16.51 8.33 46.34
N ASN A 361 15.24 8.29 46.73
CA ASN A 361 14.80 8.25 48.12
C ASN A 361 14.30 6.90 48.61
N SER A 362 14.54 5.84 47.86
CA SER A 362 14.12 4.47 48.22
C SER A 362 15.35 3.61 48.41
N LEU A 363 15.40 2.81 49.48
CA LEU A 363 16.33 1.74 49.67
C LEU A 363 15.57 0.43 49.59
N ILE A 364 16.10 -0.52 48.83
CA ILE A 364 15.47 -1.82 48.62
C ILE A 364 16.24 -2.89 49.38
N LEU A 365 15.51 -3.69 50.14
CA LEU A 365 16.04 -4.81 50.91
C LEU A 365 15.32 -6.10 50.50
N SER A 366 16.01 -7.23 50.57
CA SER A 366 15.49 -8.56 50.32
C SER A 366 15.39 -9.29 51.66
N ALA A 367 14.18 -9.70 52.03
CA ALA A 367 13.93 -10.59 53.18
C ALA A 367 14.01 -12.06 52.74
N ARG A 368 14.73 -12.88 53.51
CA ARG A 368 15.02 -14.29 53.17
C ARG A 368 14.90 -15.20 54.39
N ILE A 369 14.41 -16.41 54.16
CA ILE A 369 14.44 -17.52 55.08
C ILE A 369 15.24 -18.66 54.43
N ASP A 370 16.27 -19.17 55.11
CA ASP A 370 17.16 -20.22 54.60
C ASP A 370 17.67 -19.91 53.16
N GLY A 371 17.99 -18.63 52.92
CA GLY A 371 18.45 -18.15 51.63
C GLY A 371 17.38 -17.94 50.55
N ARG A 372 16.15 -18.37 50.79
CA ARG A 372 15.03 -18.15 49.87
C ARG A 372 14.42 -16.77 50.08
N ARG A 373 14.19 -16.02 48.99
CA ARG A 373 13.52 -14.73 49.03
C ARG A 373 12.05 -14.92 49.37
N ILE A 374 11.59 -14.19 50.37
CA ILE A 374 10.18 -14.24 50.82
C ILE A 374 9.48 -12.92 50.57
N GLU A 375 10.16 -11.80 50.80
CA GLU A 375 9.64 -10.45 50.58
C GLU A 375 10.70 -9.50 50.07
N THR A 376 10.23 -8.49 49.34
CA THR A 376 11.03 -7.32 48.98
C THR A 376 10.49 -6.10 49.76
N VAL A 377 11.39 -5.42 50.47
CA VAL A 377 11.05 -4.29 51.33
C VAL A 377 11.57 -3.00 50.70
N GLU A 378 10.73 -2.01 50.56
CA GLU A 378 11.12 -0.64 50.18
C GLU A 378 11.07 0.27 51.39
N VAL A 379 12.21 0.90 51.72
CA VAL A 379 12.36 1.86 52.81
C VAL A 379 12.56 3.27 52.24
N SER A 380 11.86 4.23 52.77
CA SER A 380 12.06 5.66 52.45
C SER A 380 13.32 6.17 53.10
N LEU A 381 14.27 6.70 52.32
CA LEU A 381 15.48 7.34 52.83
C LEU A 381 15.23 8.74 53.40
N LYS A 382 14.01 9.27 53.29
CA LYS A 382 13.65 10.56 53.92
C LYS A 382 13.12 10.40 55.34
N THR A 383 12.28 9.39 55.55
CA THR A 383 11.59 9.16 56.83
C THR A 383 12.13 7.95 57.57
N PHE A 384 12.91 7.08 56.90
CA PHE A 384 13.38 5.78 57.37
C PHE A 384 12.23 4.83 57.75
N GLU A 385 11.07 4.99 57.12
CA GLU A 385 9.91 4.13 57.29
C GLU A 385 9.79 3.17 56.13
N VAL A 386 9.21 1.99 56.40
CA VAL A 386 8.86 1.02 55.37
C VAL A 386 7.71 1.56 54.53
N VAL A 387 7.95 1.74 53.28
CA VAL A 387 6.96 2.20 52.28
C VAL A 387 6.06 1.06 51.86
N GLN A 388 6.68 -0.11 51.62
CA GLN A 388 5.99 -1.34 51.27
C GLN A 388 6.85 -2.54 51.56
N CYS A 389 6.18 -3.66 51.89
CA CYS A 389 6.75 -4.98 52.01
C CYS A 389 5.85 -5.94 51.23
N ARG A 390 6.41 -6.69 50.26
CA ARG A 390 5.62 -7.51 49.35
C ARG A 390 6.35 -8.84 49.05
N GLY A 391 5.59 -9.91 49.12
CA GLY A 391 5.98 -11.23 48.68
C GLY A 391 5.90 -11.42 47.17
N VAL A 392 6.03 -12.64 46.69
CA VAL A 392 5.95 -13.03 45.27
C VAL A 392 4.63 -12.51 44.66
N CYS A 393 4.69 -11.99 43.44
CA CYS A 393 3.54 -11.40 42.72
C CYS A 393 2.84 -10.23 43.45
N ASN A 394 3.56 -9.53 44.35
CA ASN A 394 3.03 -8.44 45.19
C ASN A 394 1.97 -8.90 46.22
N GLU A 395 1.93 -10.17 46.56
CA GLU A 395 1.04 -10.69 47.59
C GLU A 395 1.50 -10.27 48.99
N ASN A 396 0.59 -10.22 49.94
CA ASN A 396 0.96 -10.09 51.35
C ASN A 396 1.39 -11.46 51.86
N THR A 397 2.42 -11.49 52.69
CA THR A 397 2.88 -12.75 53.32
C THR A 397 2.43 -12.83 54.79
N GLU A 398 2.65 -13.96 55.41
CA GLU A 398 2.34 -14.20 56.85
C GLU A 398 3.43 -13.63 57.79
N TYR A 399 4.50 -13.08 57.21
CA TYR A 399 5.69 -12.60 57.94
C TYR A 399 5.68 -11.11 58.19
#